data_1877301a1f252864017c3531f9705a0c
#
_entry.id   1877301a1f252864017c3531f9705a0c
#
_cell.length_a   1.000
_cell.length_b   1.000
_cell.length_c   1.000
_cell.angle_alpha   90.00
_cell.angle_beta   90.00
_cell.angle_gamma   90.00
#
_symmetry.space_group_name_H-M   'P 1'
#
loop_
_entity.id
_entity.type
_entity.pdbx_description
1 polymer ?
#
loop_
_entity_poly.entity_id
_entity_poly.type
_entity_poly.pdbx_seq_one_letter_code
_entity_poly.pdbx_strand_id
1 'polypeptide(L)'
;MAGPLLRTRLRGAFGEGKAWIGSWATLGVPVQDDVTPMMAQYLEIKARYAGALLFYRMGDFYEMFFQDAVEASEALDIALTKRGTHQGQPIQMCGVPVHAAEGYLLALIRKGFRVAIAEQMEDPAEAKKRGSKSVVKRDVVRLVTPGTLTEDSLLEARRHNYLCAFAEVRDEAALAWVDISTGELRVMPCPLVRLGPELARLAPREVLVSEARETDLAAIVTESGAALTGLARGSFDSTSGEARLCQLWQIGSLEAFGNFSRAEIAAMGGLVDYLDLTQRGKLPLLRAPLRESADGAVQIDASTRRNLEITQALSGGREGSLLAAVDRTMTAAGARLLERRISSPSRDLATIKARLEAVRFLLNAAALREALRARGVKIEPPKDGGGGDR
;
A
#
# COMPACT_ATOMS: atom_id res chain seq x y z
N MET A 1 -7.10 -1.97 30.31
CA MET A 1 -8.55 -1.95 30.14
C MET A 1 -8.95 -0.58 29.62
N ALA A 2 -9.04 -0.40 28.33
CA ALA A 2 -9.62 0.79 27.70
C ALA A 2 -10.75 0.27 26.80
N GLY A 3 -11.97 0.61 27.22
CA GLY A 3 -13.21 0.02 26.78
C GLY A 3 -13.71 0.47 25.38
N PRO A 4 -14.83 -0.08 24.92
CA PRO A 4 -15.31 -0.08 23.54
C PRO A 4 -15.97 1.22 23.07
N LEU A 5 -15.70 2.36 23.69
CA LEU A 5 -16.39 3.64 23.42
C LEU A 5 -15.82 4.46 22.26
N LEU A 6 -14.64 4.11 21.70
CA LEU A 6 -14.07 4.84 20.56
C LEU A 6 -14.61 4.37 19.20
N ARG A 7 -15.25 3.19 19.13
CA ARG A 7 -15.81 2.66 17.87
C ARG A 7 -17.18 3.21 17.49
N THR A 8 -17.89 3.82 18.43
CA THR A 8 -19.28 4.26 18.21
C THR A 8 -19.37 5.72 17.73
N ARG A 9 -18.33 6.54 17.89
CA ARG A 9 -18.33 7.94 17.40
C ARG A 9 -17.95 8.11 15.93
N LEU A 10 -17.31 7.11 15.30
CA LEU A 10 -16.97 7.16 13.86
C LEU A 10 -18.11 6.70 12.96
N ARG A 11 -19.17 6.08 13.50
CA ARG A 11 -20.36 5.68 12.71
C ARG A 11 -21.40 6.79 12.50
N GLY A 12 -21.27 7.93 13.18
CA GLY A 12 -22.22 9.02 13.07
C GLY A 12 -21.88 10.09 12.02
N ALA A 13 -20.70 10.05 11.37
CA ALA A 13 -20.25 11.04 10.41
C ALA A 13 -20.33 10.58 8.94
N PHE A 14 -20.65 9.32 8.67
CA PHE A 14 -20.91 8.81 7.33
C PHE A 14 -22.37 8.45 7.16
N GLY A 15 -23.22 9.47 7.15
CA GLY A 15 -24.58 9.36 6.63
C GLY A 15 -24.51 9.05 5.14
N GLU A 16 -25.15 7.95 4.77
CA GLU A 16 -25.63 7.50 3.47
C GLU A 16 -24.93 8.10 2.24
N GLY A 17 -24.19 7.21 1.53
CA GLY A 17 -23.60 7.49 0.23
C GLY A 17 -24.59 8.08 -0.77
N LYS A 18 -24.57 9.39 -0.90
CA LYS A 18 -25.02 10.09 -2.09
C LYS A 18 -23.81 10.68 -2.77
N ALA A 19 -23.59 10.16 -3.98
CA ALA A 19 -22.63 10.67 -4.95
C ALA A 19 -22.63 12.20 -4.96
N TRP A 20 -21.58 12.81 -4.47
CA TRP A 20 -21.30 14.25 -4.57
C TRP A 20 -20.65 14.59 -5.93
N ILE A 21 -21.10 13.92 -6.99
CA ILE A 21 -20.79 14.27 -8.37
C ILE A 21 -22.09 14.79 -8.97
N GLY A 22 -22.46 15.98 -8.66
CA GLY A 22 -23.60 16.56 -9.36
C GLY A 22 -24.31 17.67 -8.61
N SER A 23 -23.64 18.75 -8.29
CA SER A 23 -24.38 20.01 -8.00
C SER A 23 -23.55 21.29 -8.04
N TRP A 24 -22.30 21.30 -8.44
CA TRP A 24 -21.53 22.55 -8.55
C TRP A 24 -21.60 23.18 -9.93
N ALA A 25 -22.15 22.49 -10.94
CA ALA A 25 -22.22 22.96 -12.32
C ALA A 25 -23.55 23.63 -12.68
N THR A 26 -24.55 23.72 -11.78
CA THR A 26 -25.90 24.19 -12.15
C THR A 26 -26.46 25.33 -11.27
N LEU A 27 -25.69 25.87 -10.36
CA LEU A 27 -26.01 27.13 -9.72
C LEU A 27 -24.99 28.16 -10.20
N GLY A 28 -25.38 28.97 -11.18
CA GLY A 28 -24.66 30.16 -11.64
C GLY A 28 -24.55 31.20 -10.51
N VAL A 29 -23.85 30.87 -9.45
CA VAL A 29 -23.35 31.79 -8.44
C VAL A 29 -22.02 32.31 -8.97
N PRO A 30 -21.81 33.59 -9.20
CA PRO A 30 -20.50 34.10 -9.56
C PRO A 30 -19.55 33.73 -8.46
N VAL A 31 -18.48 32.98 -8.82
CA VAL A 31 -17.30 32.76 -7.96
C VAL A 31 -16.65 34.14 -7.83
N GLN A 32 -17.09 34.90 -6.85
CA GLN A 32 -16.55 36.22 -6.50
C GLN A 32 -15.50 36.00 -5.39
N ASP A 33 -14.22 36.01 -5.78
CA ASP A 33 -13.15 36.84 -5.23
C ASP A 33 -12.82 36.76 -3.74
N ASP A 34 -12.40 35.54 -3.22
CA ASP A 34 -11.57 35.56 -2.01
C ASP A 34 -10.60 34.34 -1.96
N VAL A 35 -10.41 33.64 -3.07
CA VAL A 35 -9.47 32.51 -3.10
C VAL A 35 -8.15 32.99 -3.69
N THR A 36 -7.08 32.98 -2.89
CA THR A 36 -5.74 33.27 -3.43
C THR A 36 -5.39 32.26 -4.53
N PRO A 37 -4.61 32.67 -5.55
CA PRO A 37 -4.23 31.76 -6.63
C PRO A 37 -3.57 30.46 -6.14
N MET A 38 -2.82 30.51 -5.04
CA MET A 38 -2.23 29.33 -4.40
C MET A 38 -3.31 28.40 -3.82
N MET A 39 -4.32 28.97 -3.16
CA MET A 39 -5.41 28.17 -2.58
C MET A 39 -6.31 27.58 -3.66
N ALA A 40 -6.51 28.29 -4.78
CA ALA A 40 -7.22 27.73 -5.93
C ALA A 40 -6.51 26.48 -6.49
N GLN A 41 -5.17 26.55 -6.65
CA GLN A 41 -4.35 25.40 -7.08
C GLN A 41 -4.44 24.23 -6.06
N TYR A 42 -4.40 24.54 -4.75
CA TYR A 42 -4.56 23.51 -3.71
C TYR A 42 -5.90 22.79 -3.83
N LEU A 43 -7.00 23.53 -3.92
CA LEU A 43 -8.34 22.97 -4.03
C LEU A 43 -8.55 22.16 -5.31
N GLU A 44 -8.00 22.61 -6.44
CA GLU A 44 -8.02 21.86 -7.69
C GLU A 44 -7.31 20.52 -7.57
N ILE A 45 -6.11 20.51 -6.97
CA ILE A 45 -5.36 19.28 -6.72
C ILE A 45 -6.12 18.39 -5.74
N LYS A 46 -6.63 18.95 -4.63
CA LYS A 46 -7.37 18.20 -3.62
C LYS A 46 -8.64 17.54 -4.19
N ALA A 47 -9.34 18.20 -5.10
CA ALA A 47 -10.52 17.64 -5.76
C ALA A 47 -10.20 16.36 -6.56
N ARG A 48 -9.01 16.28 -7.15
CA ARG A 48 -8.53 15.06 -7.87
C ARG A 48 -8.13 13.94 -6.92
N TYR A 49 -7.80 14.25 -5.67
CA TYR A 49 -7.32 13.30 -4.65
C TYR A 49 -8.13 13.41 -3.35
N ALA A 50 -9.46 13.49 -3.47
CA ALA A 50 -10.37 13.75 -2.34
C ALA A 50 -10.21 12.76 -1.17
N GLY A 51 -9.90 11.49 -1.47
CA GLY A 51 -9.73 10.43 -0.48
C GLY A 51 -8.32 10.31 0.14
N ALA A 52 -7.42 11.27 -0.12
CA ALA A 52 -6.05 11.27 0.42
C ALA A 52 -5.75 12.60 1.12
N LEU A 53 -4.94 12.59 2.17
CA LEU A 53 -4.36 13.80 2.74
C LEU A 53 -3.38 14.41 1.73
N LEU A 54 -3.44 15.71 1.52
CA LEU A 54 -2.59 16.38 0.54
C LEU A 54 -1.37 17.02 1.22
N PHE A 55 -0.20 16.41 1.06
CA PHE A 55 1.09 17.03 1.39
C PHE A 55 1.45 18.02 0.28
N TYR A 56 1.17 19.30 0.52
CA TYR A 56 1.36 20.36 -0.46
C TYR A 56 2.65 21.13 -0.20
N ARG A 57 3.65 20.98 -1.08
CA ARG A 57 4.98 21.58 -0.91
C ARG A 57 4.95 23.10 -0.88
N MET A 58 5.38 23.68 0.24
CA MET A 58 5.53 25.12 0.47
C MET A 58 6.92 25.43 1.05
N GLY A 59 7.90 25.67 0.17
CA GLY A 59 9.29 25.85 0.57
C GLY A 59 9.83 24.60 1.25
N ASP A 60 10.22 24.72 2.53
CA ASP A 60 10.79 23.63 3.31
C ASP A 60 9.76 22.80 4.11
N PHE A 61 8.47 23.04 3.85
CA PHE A 61 7.36 22.33 4.51
C PHE A 61 6.44 21.68 3.49
N TYR A 62 5.79 20.59 3.91
CA TYR A 62 4.53 20.15 3.36
C TYR A 62 3.41 20.68 4.25
N GLU A 63 2.59 21.56 3.68
CA GLU A 63 1.45 22.15 4.37
C GLU A 63 0.16 21.41 3.98
N MET A 64 -0.72 21.25 4.94
CA MET A 64 -2.07 20.69 4.79
C MET A 64 -3.08 21.72 5.22
N PHE A 65 -4.22 21.78 4.54
CA PHE A 65 -5.25 22.79 4.79
C PHE A 65 -6.63 22.16 4.99
N PHE A 66 -7.55 22.91 5.56
CA PHE A 66 -8.93 22.54 5.81
C PHE A 66 -9.05 21.25 6.63
N GLN A 67 -9.88 20.30 6.18
CA GLN A 67 -10.12 19.04 6.85
C GLN A 67 -8.86 18.17 6.93
N ASP A 68 -8.01 18.19 5.90
CA ASP A 68 -6.74 17.46 5.90
C ASP A 68 -5.83 17.93 7.06
N ALA A 69 -5.84 19.23 7.36
CA ALA A 69 -5.05 19.76 8.48
C ALA A 69 -5.58 19.27 9.83
N VAL A 70 -6.89 19.19 10.00
CA VAL A 70 -7.51 18.70 11.24
C VAL A 70 -7.17 17.23 11.44
N GLU A 71 -7.40 16.40 10.44
CA GLU A 71 -7.13 14.96 10.50
C GLU A 71 -5.64 14.65 10.70
N ALA A 72 -4.76 15.34 9.96
CA ALA A 72 -3.33 15.15 10.08
C ALA A 72 -2.79 15.64 11.44
N SER A 73 -3.27 16.79 11.94
CA SER A 73 -2.84 17.31 13.24
C SER A 73 -3.20 16.36 14.40
N GLU A 74 -4.42 15.81 14.38
CA GLU A 74 -4.87 14.80 15.34
C GLU A 74 -4.09 13.49 15.20
N ALA A 75 -3.88 13.05 13.96
CA ALA A 75 -3.19 11.80 13.70
C ALA A 75 -1.70 11.84 14.06
N LEU A 76 -1.04 12.98 13.88
CA LEU A 76 0.40 13.15 14.07
C LEU A 76 0.77 13.81 15.40
N ASP A 77 -0.23 14.29 16.18
CA ASP A 77 -0.03 15.09 17.40
C ASP A 77 0.84 16.33 17.14
N ILE A 78 0.50 17.06 16.06
CA ILE A 78 1.17 18.32 15.68
C ILE A 78 0.23 19.51 15.79
N ALA A 79 0.81 20.72 15.90
CA ALA A 79 0.04 21.94 16.09
C ALA A 79 -0.90 22.23 14.91
N LEU A 80 -2.17 22.46 15.21
CA LEU A 80 -3.17 22.99 14.26
C LEU A 80 -3.20 24.52 14.38
N THR A 81 -2.94 25.20 13.29
CA THR A 81 -2.92 26.67 13.19
C THR A 81 -3.95 27.18 12.20
N LYS A 82 -3.98 28.51 11.97
CA LYS A 82 -4.89 29.14 11.02
C LYS A 82 -4.11 30.02 10.05
N ARG A 83 -4.48 29.99 8.77
CA ARG A 83 -3.81 30.81 7.74
C ARG A 83 -4.82 31.44 6.78
N GLY A 84 -5.15 32.68 7.02
CA GLY A 84 -6.11 33.40 6.17
C GLY A 84 -7.56 32.93 6.37
N THR A 85 -8.41 33.35 5.46
CA THR A 85 -9.85 33.04 5.46
C THR A 85 -10.30 32.57 4.09
N HIS A 86 -11.27 31.69 4.08
CA HIS A 86 -11.96 31.22 2.87
C HIS A 86 -13.46 31.21 3.16
N GLN A 87 -14.26 31.89 2.32
CA GLN A 87 -15.71 32.06 2.53
C GLN A 87 -16.08 32.58 3.93
N GLY A 88 -15.28 33.52 4.46
CA GLY A 88 -15.48 34.10 5.79
C GLY A 88 -15.06 33.20 6.97
N GLN A 89 -14.57 31.98 6.73
CA GLN A 89 -14.11 31.07 7.77
C GLN A 89 -12.57 30.97 7.79
N PRO A 90 -11.94 30.88 8.98
CA PRO A 90 -10.50 30.66 9.09
C PRO A 90 -10.09 29.35 8.45
N ILE A 91 -9.06 29.37 7.60
CA ILE A 91 -8.48 28.15 7.02
C ILE A 91 -7.61 27.47 8.08
N GLN A 92 -7.99 26.26 8.49
CA GLN A 92 -7.17 25.41 9.35
C GLN A 92 -5.94 24.96 8.56
N MET A 93 -4.78 24.92 9.21
CA MET A 93 -3.50 24.56 8.62
C MET A 93 -2.64 23.82 9.63
N CYS A 94 -1.95 22.79 9.17
CA CYS A 94 -0.78 22.21 9.84
C CYS A 94 0.31 21.94 8.81
N GLY A 95 1.53 21.65 9.25
CA GLY A 95 2.64 21.39 8.33
C GLY A 95 3.73 20.56 8.97
N VAL A 96 4.45 19.83 8.12
CA VAL A 96 5.59 19.00 8.51
C VAL A 96 6.83 19.42 7.71
N PRO A 97 8.03 19.47 8.33
CA PRO A 97 9.25 19.77 7.61
C PRO A 97 9.58 18.71 6.57
N VAL A 98 10.01 19.11 5.39
CA VAL A 98 10.32 18.19 4.29
C VAL A 98 11.39 17.18 4.66
N HIS A 99 12.45 17.61 5.36
CA HIS A 99 13.53 16.73 5.79
C HIS A 99 13.10 15.66 6.81
N ALA A 100 11.96 15.85 7.48
CA ALA A 100 11.38 14.90 8.44
C ALA A 100 10.10 14.23 7.91
N ALA A 101 9.68 14.53 6.69
CA ALA A 101 8.39 14.11 6.13
C ALA A 101 8.20 12.60 6.10
N GLU A 102 9.26 11.81 5.89
CA GLU A 102 9.18 10.34 5.87
C GLU A 102 8.61 9.75 7.16
N GLY A 103 9.08 10.23 8.32
CA GLY A 103 8.59 9.76 9.62
C GLY A 103 7.10 10.07 9.83
N TYR A 104 6.65 11.26 9.45
CA TYR A 104 5.24 11.66 9.51
C TYR A 104 4.39 10.88 8.52
N LEU A 105 4.90 10.69 7.29
CA LEU A 105 4.25 9.87 6.27
C LEU A 105 4.00 8.45 6.76
N LEU A 106 5.03 7.80 7.34
CA LEU A 106 4.91 6.46 7.91
C LEU A 106 3.85 6.40 9.01
N ALA A 107 3.82 7.40 9.90
CA ALA A 107 2.83 7.47 10.97
C ALA A 107 1.39 7.55 10.43
N LEU A 108 1.16 8.36 9.38
CA LEU A 108 -0.14 8.46 8.72
C LEU A 108 -0.53 7.14 8.01
N ILE A 109 0.39 6.55 7.24
CA ILE A 109 0.14 5.30 6.52
C ILE A 109 -0.18 4.16 7.50
N ARG A 110 0.53 4.06 8.63
CA ARG A 110 0.24 3.06 9.69
C ARG A 110 -1.14 3.24 10.33
N LYS A 111 -1.67 4.45 10.29
CA LYS A 111 -3.04 4.77 10.76
C LYS A 111 -4.09 4.58 9.66
N GLY A 112 -3.69 4.10 8.48
CA GLY A 112 -4.58 3.80 7.36
C GLY A 112 -4.89 4.97 6.43
N PHE A 113 -4.23 6.12 6.60
CA PHE A 113 -4.37 7.24 5.68
C PHE A 113 -3.67 6.96 4.35
N ARG A 114 -4.18 7.57 3.28
CA ARG A 114 -3.51 7.74 2.00
C ARG A 114 -2.98 9.16 1.90
N VAL A 115 -1.81 9.36 1.32
CA VAL A 115 -1.17 10.68 1.24
C VAL A 115 -0.75 10.98 -0.19
N ALA A 116 -1.30 12.04 -0.77
CA ALA A 116 -0.89 12.58 -2.06
C ALA A 116 0.24 13.60 -1.84
N ILE A 117 1.39 13.37 -2.45
CA ILE A 117 2.56 14.25 -2.35
C ILE A 117 2.59 15.16 -3.57
N ALA A 118 2.37 16.46 -3.35
CA ALA A 118 2.43 17.49 -4.38
C ALA A 118 3.72 18.28 -4.26
N GLU A 119 4.54 18.24 -5.33
CA GLU A 119 5.82 18.90 -5.43
C GLU A 119 5.75 20.15 -6.32
N GLN A 120 6.71 21.05 -6.15
CA GLN A 120 6.94 22.17 -7.04
C GLN A 120 7.49 21.65 -8.37
N MET A 121 6.78 21.92 -9.45
CA MET A 121 7.13 21.47 -10.82
C MET A 121 8.01 22.46 -11.58
N GLU A 122 8.34 23.59 -10.96
CA GLU A 122 9.17 24.65 -11.53
C GLU A 122 9.96 25.40 -10.45
N ASP A 123 11.01 26.08 -10.84
CA ASP A 123 11.78 26.94 -9.93
C ASP A 123 10.93 28.15 -9.49
N PRO A 124 10.85 28.47 -8.20
CA PRO A 124 10.15 29.67 -7.72
C PRO A 124 10.65 30.96 -8.35
N ALA A 125 11.91 31.04 -8.79
CA ALA A 125 12.46 32.19 -9.49
C ALA A 125 11.84 32.38 -10.87
N GLU A 126 11.50 31.28 -11.59
CA GLU A 126 10.79 31.35 -12.86
C GLU A 126 9.34 31.79 -12.72
N ALA A 127 8.68 31.29 -11.69
CA ALA A 127 7.33 31.74 -11.37
C ALA A 127 7.29 33.26 -11.12
N LYS A 128 8.24 33.82 -10.40
CA LYS A 128 8.36 35.27 -10.12
C LYS A 128 8.53 36.09 -11.40
N LYS A 129 9.19 35.57 -12.44
CA LYS A 129 9.34 36.27 -13.74
C LYS A 129 8.01 36.50 -14.47
N ARG A 130 7.00 35.65 -14.20
CA ARG A 130 5.66 35.76 -14.80
C ARG A 130 4.78 36.85 -14.15
N GLY A 131 5.24 37.45 -13.05
CA GLY A 131 4.56 38.54 -12.35
C GLY A 131 4.37 38.25 -10.86
N SER A 132 4.12 39.32 -10.10
CA SER A 132 4.02 39.25 -8.63
C SER A 132 2.86 38.42 -8.10
N LYS A 133 1.83 38.13 -8.92
CA LYS A 133 0.67 37.30 -8.57
C LYS A 133 0.79 35.86 -9.07
N SER A 134 1.89 35.50 -9.74
CA SER A 134 2.06 34.15 -10.27
C SER A 134 2.35 33.16 -9.12
N VAL A 135 1.78 31.98 -9.23
CA VAL A 135 1.98 30.89 -8.29
C VAL A 135 2.91 29.86 -8.88
N VAL A 136 3.83 29.35 -8.08
CA VAL A 136 4.67 28.18 -8.45
C VAL A 136 3.77 27.01 -8.78
N LYS A 137 3.91 26.46 -9.98
CA LYS A 137 3.14 25.28 -10.42
C LYS A 137 3.47 24.09 -9.56
N ARG A 138 2.44 23.40 -9.06
CA ARG A 138 2.56 22.15 -8.31
C ARG A 138 1.68 21.09 -8.91
N ASP A 139 2.10 19.86 -8.80
CA ASP A 139 1.26 18.69 -9.12
C ASP A 139 1.63 17.53 -8.21
N VAL A 140 0.72 16.57 -8.10
CA VAL A 140 0.97 15.35 -7.35
C VAL A 140 1.98 14.50 -8.12
N VAL A 141 3.09 14.21 -7.49
CA VAL A 141 4.14 13.33 -8.05
C VAL A 141 3.96 11.89 -7.62
N ARG A 142 3.22 11.65 -6.55
CA ARG A 142 3.00 10.31 -6.00
C ARG A 142 1.79 10.29 -5.05
N LEU A 143 1.07 9.17 -5.07
CA LEU A 143 0.08 8.81 -4.05
C LEU A 143 0.64 7.65 -3.23
N VAL A 144 0.85 7.87 -1.94
CA VAL A 144 1.39 6.86 -1.01
C VAL A 144 0.23 6.22 -0.25
N THR A 145 0.22 4.90 -0.25
CA THR A 145 -0.80 4.09 0.41
C THR A 145 -0.15 2.93 1.18
N PRO A 146 -0.85 2.23 2.06
CA PRO A 146 -0.26 1.12 2.82
C PRO A 146 0.41 0.05 1.98
N GLY A 147 -0.14 -0.26 0.80
CA GLY A 147 0.38 -1.28 -0.13
C GLY A 147 1.42 -0.77 -1.12
N THR A 148 1.61 0.55 -1.25
CA THR A 148 2.49 1.15 -2.28
C THR A 148 3.73 1.84 -1.71
N LEU A 149 4.14 1.50 -0.50
CA LEU A 149 5.40 1.98 0.09
C LEU A 149 6.59 1.42 -0.70
N THR A 150 7.53 2.30 -1.04
CA THR A 150 8.77 1.95 -1.76
C THR A 150 10.03 2.38 -1.03
N GLU A 151 9.92 3.25 -0.05
CA GLU A 151 11.06 3.73 0.75
C GLU A 151 11.53 2.64 1.70
N ASP A 152 12.80 2.26 1.59
CA ASP A 152 13.42 1.24 2.46
C ASP A 152 13.33 1.60 3.94
N SER A 153 13.38 2.90 4.27
CA SER A 153 13.21 3.42 5.64
C SER A 153 11.81 3.20 6.23
N LEU A 154 10.80 3.06 5.36
CA LEU A 154 9.39 2.89 5.73
C LEU A 154 8.95 1.42 5.75
N LEU A 155 9.72 0.54 5.09
CA LEU A 155 9.41 -0.87 4.97
C LEU A 155 10.00 -1.67 6.15
N GLU A 156 9.23 -2.66 6.59
CA GLU A 156 9.75 -3.69 7.50
C GLU A 156 10.61 -4.66 6.70
N ALA A 157 11.92 -4.46 6.66
CA ALA A 157 12.84 -5.22 5.81
C ALA A 157 12.67 -6.75 5.89
N ARG A 158 12.25 -7.27 7.04
CA ARG A 158 12.09 -8.72 7.31
C ARG A 158 10.69 -9.26 7.00
N ARG A 159 9.75 -8.42 6.52
CA ARG A 159 8.37 -8.81 6.15
C ARG A 159 8.08 -8.33 4.73
N HIS A 160 7.18 -9.05 4.05
CA HIS A 160 6.63 -8.58 2.79
C HIS A 160 5.66 -7.42 2.99
N ASN A 161 5.64 -6.48 2.05
CA ASN A 161 4.63 -5.43 1.95
C ASN A 161 3.72 -5.74 0.76
N TYR A 162 2.79 -6.67 0.96
CA TYR A 162 1.91 -7.09 -0.12
C TYR A 162 0.78 -6.09 -0.37
N LEU A 163 0.63 -5.72 -1.64
CA LEU A 163 -0.55 -5.15 -2.24
C LEU A 163 -1.30 -6.27 -2.95
N CYS A 164 -2.56 -6.49 -2.61
CA CYS A 164 -3.40 -7.52 -3.21
C CYS A 164 -4.50 -6.91 -4.08
N ALA A 165 -4.97 -7.64 -5.07
CA ALA A 165 -6.20 -7.33 -5.82
C ALA A 165 -7.06 -8.57 -5.98
N PHE A 166 -8.34 -8.45 -5.65
CA PHE A 166 -9.32 -9.50 -5.84
C PHE A 166 -10.27 -9.12 -6.97
N ALA A 167 -10.42 -10.02 -7.94
CA ALA A 167 -11.27 -9.81 -9.09
C ALA A 167 -12.21 -11.00 -9.30
N GLU A 168 -13.42 -10.70 -9.74
CA GLU A 168 -14.43 -11.67 -10.14
C GLU A 168 -14.84 -11.39 -11.58
N VAL A 169 -14.79 -12.41 -12.43
CA VAL A 169 -15.23 -12.34 -13.84
C VAL A 169 -16.14 -13.53 -14.10
N ARG A 170 -17.43 -13.29 -14.28
CA ARG A 170 -18.46 -14.33 -14.37
C ARG A 170 -18.43 -15.22 -13.13
N ASP A 171 -18.20 -16.52 -13.31
CA ASP A 171 -18.20 -17.53 -12.24
C ASP A 171 -16.80 -17.82 -11.67
N GLU A 172 -15.79 -17.12 -12.17
CA GLU A 172 -14.40 -17.27 -11.72
C GLU A 172 -13.97 -16.10 -10.86
N ALA A 173 -13.16 -16.38 -9.86
CA ALA A 173 -12.53 -15.36 -9.03
C ALA A 173 -11.05 -15.66 -8.83
N ALA A 174 -10.26 -14.59 -8.69
CA ALA A 174 -8.82 -14.68 -8.53
C ALA A 174 -8.28 -13.62 -7.56
N LEU A 175 -7.18 -13.96 -6.91
CA LEU A 175 -6.39 -13.07 -6.07
C LEU A 175 -5.01 -12.92 -6.69
N ALA A 176 -4.61 -11.69 -6.98
CA ALA A 176 -3.25 -11.34 -7.35
C ALA A 176 -2.60 -10.54 -6.23
N TRP A 177 -1.28 -10.66 -6.07
CA TRP A 177 -0.53 -9.85 -5.11
C TRP A 177 0.88 -9.54 -5.59
N VAL A 178 1.38 -8.43 -5.14
CA VAL A 178 2.71 -7.94 -5.48
C VAL A 178 3.42 -7.43 -4.24
N ASP A 179 4.71 -7.69 -4.16
CA ASP A 179 5.63 -6.99 -3.27
C ASP A 179 6.48 -6.05 -4.14
N ILE A 180 6.18 -4.75 -4.05
CA ILE A 180 6.82 -3.73 -4.90
C ILE A 180 8.34 -3.69 -4.67
N SER A 181 8.79 -3.94 -3.43
CA SER A 181 10.22 -3.90 -3.08
C SER A 181 11.04 -4.98 -3.79
N THR A 182 10.41 -6.09 -4.18
CA THR A 182 11.06 -7.21 -4.87
C THR A 182 10.63 -7.34 -6.32
N GLY A 183 9.55 -6.69 -6.70
CA GLY A 183 8.90 -6.84 -8.00
C GLY A 183 8.22 -8.19 -8.20
N GLU A 184 8.09 -9.03 -7.15
CA GLU A 184 7.48 -10.36 -7.26
C GLU A 184 5.96 -10.22 -7.37
N LEU A 185 5.41 -10.57 -8.54
CA LEU A 185 3.99 -10.62 -8.82
C LEU A 185 3.51 -12.07 -8.85
N ARG A 186 2.46 -12.35 -8.09
CA ARG A 186 1.82 -13.67 -8.03
C ARG A 186 0.33 -13.59 -8.24
N VAL A 187 -0.25 -14.69 -8.70
CA VAL A 187 -1.70 -14.80 -8.91
C VAL A 187 -2.16 -16.23 -8.66
N MET A 188 -3.40 -16.40 -8.21
CA MET A 188 -4.03 -17.70 -8.03
C MET A 188 -5.54 -17.63 -8.24
N PRO A 189 -6.19 -18.70 -8.68
CA PRO A 189 -7.64 -18.86 -8.58
C PRO A 189 -8.05 -18.78 -7.11
N CYS A 190 -9.01 -17.93 -6.78
CA CYS A 190 -9.42 -17.70 -5.39
C CYS A 190 -10.94 -17.50 -5.32
N PRO A 191 -11.74 -18.57 -5.21
CA PRO A 191 -13.17 -18.43 -4.93
C PRO A 191 -13.40 -17.62 -3.66
N LEU A 192 -14.51 -16.90 -3.57
CA LEU A 192 -14.81 -15.98 -2.47
C LEU A 192 -14.67 -16.65 -1.08
N VAL A 193 -15.09 -17.90 -0.97
CA VAL A 193 -14.97 -18.68 0.28
C VAL A 193 -13.50 -18.83 0.76
N ARG A 194 -12.54 -18.74 -0.14
CA ARG A 194 -11.10 -18.82 0.17
C ARG A 194 -10.44 -17.47 0.40
N LEU A 195 -11.11 -16.37 0.10
CA LEU A 195 -10.51 -15.03 0.20
C LEU A 195 -10.02 -14.75 1.63
N GLY A 196 -10.83 -14.95 2.65
CA GLY A 196 -10.45 -14.75 4.06
C GLY A 196 -9.20 -15.54 4.47
N PRO A 197 -9.17 -16.88 4.28
CA PRO A 197 -7.99 -17.71 4.52
C PRO A 197 -6.73 -17.25 3.78
N GLU A 198 -6.85 -16.84 2.50
CA GLU A 198 -5.70 -16.38 1.72
C GLU A 198 -5.19 -15.00 2.18
N LEU A 199 -6.10 -14.07 2.52
CA LEU A 199 -5.71 -12.80 3.12
C LEU A 199 -5.02 -12.99 4.48
N ALA A 200 -5.52 -13.90 5.31
CA ALA A 200 -4.86 -14.25 6.58
C ALA A 200 -3.47 -14.89 6.37
N ARG A 201 -3.27 -15.64 5.28
CA ARG A 201 -1.99 -16.22 4.89
C ARG A 201 -0.99 -15.17 4.42
N LEU A 202 -1.43 -14.26 3.57
CA LEU A 202 -0.58 -13.24 2.94
C LEU A 202 -0.34 -12.05 3.87
N ALA A 203 -1.28 -11.76 4.77
CA ALA A 203 -1.27 -10.60 5.66
C ALA A 203 -0.95 -9.29 4.88
N PRO A 204 -1.72 -8.96 3.81
CA PRO A 204 -1.44 -7.82 2.98
C PRO A 204 -1.61 -6.51 3.74
N ARG A 205 -0.99 -5.46 3.25
CA ARG A 205 -1.18 -4.11 3.78
C ARG A 205 -2.39 -3.43 3.17
N GLU A 206 -2.72 -3.80 1.92
CA GLU A 206 -3.83 -3.20 1.19
C GLU A 206 -4.42 -4.21 0.22
N VAL A 207 -5.75 -4.19 0.08
CA VAL A 207 -6.51 -5.03 -0.84
C VAL A 207 -7.35 -4.16 -1.75
N LEU A 208 -7.16 -4.32 -3.05
CA LEU A 208 -7.89 -3.65 -4.10
C LEU A 208 -9.09 -4.51 -4.52
N VAL A 209 -10.24 -3.89 -4.64
CA VAL A 209 -11.47 -4.52 -5.10
C VAL A 209 -12.22 -3.58 -6.04
N SER A 210 -13.14 -4.11 -6.83
CA SER A 210 -14.07 -3.22 -7.55
C SER A 210 -14.94 -2.45 -6.56
N GLU A 211 -15.16 -1.16 -6.78
CA GLU A 211 -16.05 -0.31 -5.97
C GLU A 211 -17.44 -0.92 -5.77
N ALA A 212 -17.93 -1.68 -6.77
CA ALA A 212 -19.21 -2.39 -6.67
C ALA A 212 -19.20 -3.51 -5.62
N ARG A 213 -18.04 -3.99 -5.19
CA ARG A 213 -17.86 -5.08 -4.21
C ARG A 213 -17.30 -4.60 -2.87
N GLU A 214 -17.00 -3.32 -2.75
CA GLU A 214 -16.34 -2.75 -1.57
C GLU A 214 -17.13 -3.04 -0.29
N THR A 215 -18.43 -2.80 -0.29
CA THR A 215 -19.29 -3.04 0.87
C THR A 215 -19.35 -4.52 1.25
N ASP A 216 -19.47 -5.42 0.28
CA ASP A 216 -19.59 -6.86 0.51
C ASP A 216 -18.30 -7.47 1.08
N LEU A 217 -17.14 -6.96 0.64
CA LEU A 217 -15.83 -7.49 1.01
C LEU A 217 -15.20 -6.79 2.21
N ALA A 218 -15.77 -5.66 2.65
CA ALA A 218 -15.23 -4.85 3.73
C ALA A 218 -14.95 -5.64 5.02
N ALA A 219 -15.89 -6.51 5.42
CA ALA A 219 -15.74 -7.31 6.64
C ALA A 219 -14.55 -8.28 6.54
N ILE A 220 -14.44 -9.01 5.41
CA ILE A 220 -13.38 -10.00 5.18
C ILE A 220 -12.00 -9.33 5.14
N VAL A 221 -11.89 -8.18 4.44
CA VAL A 221 -10.63 -7.45 4.33
C VAL A 221 -10.23 -6.83 5.66
N THR A 222 -11.17 -6.21 6.38
CA THR A 222 -10.91 -5.61 7.70
C THR A 222 -10.46 -6.65 8.72
N GLU A 223 -11.02 -7.87 8.69
CA GLU A 223 -10.60 -8.97 9.57
C GLU A 223 -9.13 -9.36 9.35
N SER A 224 -8.62 -9.24 8.11
CA SER A 224 -7.22 -9.50 7.80
C SER A 224 -6.27 -8.38 8.28
N GLY A 225 -6.79 -7.24 8.71
CA GLY A 225 -6.02 -6.06 9.11
C GLY A 225 -5.50 -5.22 7.95
N ALA A 226 -5.93 -5.52 6.71
CA ALA A 226 -5.55 -4.77 5.52
C ALA A 226 -6.44 -3.53 5.30
N ALA A 227 -5.89 -2.51 4.65
CA ALA A 227 -6.68 -1.41 4.11
C ALA A 227 -7.48 -1.88 2.89
N LEU A 228 -8.75 -1.49 2.79
CA LEU A 228 -9.58 -1.76 1.62
C LEU A 228 -9.57 -0.54 0.70
N THR A 229 -9.38 -0.77 -0.60
CA THR A 229 -9.41 0.27 -1.62
C THR A 229 -10.31 -0.15 -2.78
N GLY A 230 -11.40 0.59 -2.97
CA GLY A 230 -12.29 0.45 -4.12
C GLY A 230 -11.69 1.12 -5.35
N LEU A 231 -11.68 0.42 -6.48
CA LEU A 231 -11.30 0.96 -7.79
C LEU A 231 -12.49 0.92 -8.75
N ALA A 232 -12.49 1.83 -9.71
CA ALA A 232 -13.48 1.82 -10.77
C ALA A 232 -13.53 0.46 -11.48
N ARG A 233 -14.72 0.05 -11.88
CA ARG A 233 -14.95 -1.25 -12.53
C ARG A 233 -14.04 -1.50 -13.74
N GLY A 234 -13.68 -0.44 -14.49
CA GLY A 234 -12.78 -0.52 -15.63
C GLY A 234 -11.37 -0.97 -15.31
N SER A 235 -10.89 -0.75 -14.07
CA SER A 235 -9.57 -1.23 -13.62
C SER A 235 -9.48 -2.77 -13.61
N PHE A 236 -10.61 -3.44 -13.41
CA PHE A 236 -10.73 -4.91 -13.39
C PHE A 236 -11.29 -5.49 -14.71
N ASP A 237 -11.30 -4.72 -15.79
CA ASP A 237 -11.64 -5.26 -17.11
C ASP A 237 -10.50 -6.15 -17.63
N SER A 238 -10.82 -7.41 -17.94
CA SER A 238 -9.79 -8.40 -18.33
C SER A 238 -9.15 -8.09 -19.68
N THR A 239 -9.86 -7.44 -20.60
CA THR A 239 -9.33 -7.09 -21.93
C THR A 239 -8.33 -5.93 -21.82
N SER A 240 -8.72 -4.87 -21.14
CA SER A 240 -7.82 -3.75 -20.84
C SER A 240 -6.65 -4.19 -19.95
N GLY A 241 -6.91 -5.10 -19.01
CA GLY A 241 -5.90 -5.70 -18.14
C GLY A 241 -4.84 -6.46 -18.93
N GLU A 242 -5.25 -7.31 -19.87
CA GLU A 242 -4.33 -8.05 -20.74
C GLU A 242 -3.46 -7.09 -21.58
N ALA A 243 -4.06 -6.09 -22.20
CA ALA A 243 -3.32 -5.09 -22.98
C ALA A 243 -2.29 -4.35 -22.12
N ARG A 244 -2.67 -3.94 -20.91
CA ARG A 244 -1.79 -3.26 -19.95
C ARG A 244 -0.62 -4.15 -19.50
N LEU A 245 -0.87 -5.42 -19.22
CA LEU A 245 0.15 -6.39 -18.83
C LEU A 245 1.10 -6.70 -19.99
N CYS A 246 0.59 -6.88 -21.21
CA CYS A 246 1.41 -7.06 -22.40
C CYS A 246 2.31 -5.84 -22.66
N GLN A 247 1.79 -4.65 -22.50
CA GLN A 247 2.56 -3.41 -22.61
C GLN A 247 3.66 -3.32 -21.55
N LEU A 248 3.36 -3.67 -20.30
CA LEU A 248 4.31 -3.64 -19.19
C LEU A 248 5.56 -4.48 -19.46
N TRP A 249 5.39 -5.69 -19.98
CA TRP A 249 6.49 -6.61 -20.28
C TRP A 249 6.94 -6.58 -21.74
N GLN A 250 6.35 -5.72 -22.58
CA GLN A 250 6.68 -5.61 -24.02
C GLN A 250 6.54 -6.94 -24.77
N ILE A 251 5.48 -7.69 -24.50
CA ILE A 251 5.17 -8.99 -25.10
C ILE A 251 3.89 -8.93 -25.91
N GLY A 252 3.75 -9.84 -26.90
CA GLY A 252 2.56 -9.92 -27.75
C GLY A 252 1.39 -10.67 -27.10
N SER A 253 1.66 -11.57 -26.16
CA SER A 253 0.64 -12.36 -25.46
C SER A 253 1.14 -12.79 -24.08
N LEU A 254 0.23 -12.88 -23.09
CA LEU A 254 0.51 -13.42 -21.77
C LEU A 254 0.80 -14.92 -21.77
N GLU A 255 0.48 -15.64 -22.83
CA GLU A 255 0.77 -17.09 -22.99
C GLU A 255 2.27 -17.40 -22.80
N ALA A 256 3.15 -16.43 -23.05
CA ALA A 256 4.59 -16.54 -22.77
C ALA A 256 4.89 -16.85 -21.29
N PHE A 257 3.98 -16.47 -20.37
CA PHE A 257 4.12 -16.70 -18.92
C PHE A 257 3.16 -17.78 -18.40
N GLY A 258 2.24 -18.27 -19.24
CA GLY A 258 1.26 -19.30 -18.91
C GLY A 258 -0.17 -18.95 -19.29
N ASN A 259 -1.06 -19.89 -19.13
CA ASN A 259 -2.48 -19.70 -19.41
C ASN A 259 -3.17 -19.17 -18.15
N PHE A 260 -3.53 -17.91 -18.16
CA PHE A 260 -4.26 -17.25 -17.08
C PHE A 260 -5.76 -17.16 -17.43
N SER A 261 -6.60 -17.35 -16.42
CA SER A 261 -8.05 -17.12 -16.57
C SER A 261 -8.36 -15.62 -16.68
N ARG A 262 -9.57 -15.29 -17.15
CA ARG A 262 -9.98 -13.89 -17.22
C ARG A 262 -10.01 -13.19 -15.86
N ALA A 263 -10.36 -13.91 -14.80
CA ALA A 263 -10.32 -13.38 -13.44
C ALA A 263 -8.89 -13.11 -12.96
N GLU A 264 -7.94 -14.02 -13.30
CA GLU A 264 -6.52 -13.82 -12.99
C GLU A 264 -5.94 -12.61 -13.72
N ILE A 265 -6.26 -12.45 -15.00
CA ILE A 265 -5.85 -11.28 -15.80
C ILE A 265 -6.47 -10.00 -15.24
N ALA A 266 -7.74 -10.00 -14.86
CA ALA A 266 -8.41 -8.86 -14.27
C ALA A 266 -7.78 -8.44 -12.93
N ALA A 267 -7.45 -9.41 -12.06
CA ALA A 267 -6.79 -9.14 -10.79
C ALA A 267 -5.39 -8.54 -10.97
N MET A 268 -4.56 -9.12 -11.85
CA MET A 268 -3.24 -8.57 -12.17
C MET A 268 -3.33 -7.21 -12.87
N GLY A 269 -4.29 -7.05 -13.79
CA GLY A 269 -4.55 -5.79 -14.48
C GLY A 269 -4.95 -4.67 -13.54
N GLY A 270 -5.79 -4.96 -12.55
CA GLY A 270 -6.18 -4.01 -11.49
C GLY A 270 -5.00 -3.58 -10.61
N LEU A 271 -4.10 -4.52 -10.27
CA LEU A 271 -2.86 -4.18 -9.57
C LEU A 271 -1.99 -3.20 -10.36
N VAL A 272 -1.75 -3.50 -11.64
CA VAL A 272 -0.87 -2.65 -12.48
C VAL A 272 -1.52 -1.30 -12.73
N ASP A 273 -2.84 -1.23 -12.93
CA ASP A 273 -3.58 0.02 -13.06
C ASP A 273 -3.43 0.90 -11.81
N TYR A 274 -3.57 0.31 -10.64
CA TYR A 274 -3.40 1.02 -9.37
C TYR A 274 -1.95 1.49 -9.15
N LEU A 275 -0.97 0.66 -9.50
CA LEU A 275 0.42 1.05 -9.43
C LEU A 275 0.76 2.20 -10.39
N ASP A 276 0.21 2.18 -11.60
CA ASP A 276 0.37 3.28 -12.57
C ASP A 276 -0.23 4.59 -12.03
N LEU A 277 -1.45 4.50 -11.47
CA LEU A 277 -2.13 5.63 -10.85
C LEU A 277 -1.34 6.22 -9.66
N THR A 278 -0.85 5.36 -8.76
CA THR A 278 -0.19 5.78 -7.52
C THR A 278 1.24 6.24 -7.75
N GLN A 279 1.96 5.65 -8.70
CA GLN A 279 3.33 5.99 -9.05
C GLN A 279 3.43 7.00 -10.21
N ARG A 280 2.29 7.51 -10.71
CA ARG A 280 2.22 8.54 -11.76
C ARG A 280 3.01 8.16 -13.02
N GLY A 281 2.78 6.98 -13.53
CA GLY A 281 3.43 6.45 -14.74
C GLY A 281 4.87 5.96 -14.53
N LYS A 282 5.39 5.99 -13.31
CA LYS A 282 6.71 5.45 -12.96
C LYS A 282 6.54 4.07 -12.33
N LEU A 283 6.04 3.11 -13.11
CA LEU A 283 5.81 1.76 -12.62
C LEU A 283 7.10 1.14 -12.07
N PRO A 284 7.03 0.45 -10.91
CA PRO A 284 8.15 -0.33 -10.41
C PRO A 284 8.46 -1.48 -11.36
N LEU A 285 9.70 -1.97 -11.33
CA LEU A 285 10.08 -3.13 -12.10
C LEU A 285 9.36 -4.37 -11.57
N LEU A 286 8.38 -4.87 -12.31
CA LEU A 286 7.67 -6.10 -11.98
C LEU A 286 8.24 -7.29 -12.75
N ARG A 287 8.44 -8.39 -12.04
CA ARG A 287 8.86 -9.67 -12.64
C ARG A 287 7.69 -10.32 -13.34
N ALA A 288 7.98 -11.27 -14.22
CA ALA A 288 6.97 -12.13 -14.83
C ALA A 288 6.06 -12.75 -13.76
N PRO A 289 4.74 -12.83 -14.00
CA PRO A 289 3.79 -13.32 -13.02
C PRO A 289 4.01 -14.81 -12.73
N LEU A 290 3.92 -15.18 -11.47
CA LEU A 290 3.99 -16.57 -11.04
C LEU A 290 2.60 -17.03 -10.60
N ARG A 291 2.08 -18.05 -11.27
CA ARG A 291 0.82 -18.66 -10.87
C ARG A 291 1.03 -19.64 -9.72
N GLU A 292 0.34 -19.41 -8.58
CA GLU A 292 0.27 -20.37 -7.49
C GLU A 292 -0.92 -21.33 -7.69
N SER A 293 -0.66 -22.62 -7.42
CA SER A 293 -1.74 -23.60 -7.38
C SER A 293 -2.56 -23.42 -6.11
N ALA A 294 -3.87 -23.42 -6.25
CA ALA A 294 -4.79 -23.34 -5.13
C ALA A 294 -4.58 -24.47 -4.09
N ASP A 295 -4.13 -25.65 -4.54
CA ASP A 295 -3.88 -26.82 -3.71
C ASP A 295 -2.41 -27.07 -3.37
N GLY A 296 -1.52 -26.16 -3.73
CA GLY A 296 -0.08 -26.27 -3.53
C GLY A 296 0.38 -26.17 -2.07
N ALA A 297 -0.45 -25.58 -1.21
CA ALA A 297 -0.18 -25.40 0.22
C ALA A 297 -1.29 -25.98 1.10
N VAL A 298 -0.94 -26.25 2.37
CA VAL A 298 -1.90 -26.63 3.40
C VAL A 298 -2.86 -25.46 3.63
N GLN A 299 -4.14 -25.76 3.57
CA GLN A 299 -5.21 -24.79 3.84
C GLN A 299 -5.35 -24.63 5.37
N ILE A 300 -5.12 -23.43 5.85
CA ILE A 300 -5.25 -23.06 7.26
C ILE A 300 -6.16 -21.82 7.31
N ASP A 301 -7.33 -21.94 7.91
CA ASP A 301 -8.25 -20.83 8.10
C ASP A 301 -7.70 -19.76 9.06
N ALA A 302 -8.30 -18.58 9.04
CA ALA A 302 -7.81 -17.43 9.80
C ALA A 302 -7.82 -17.69 11.32
N SER A 303 -8.84 -18.37 11.84
CA SER A 303 -8.97 -18.67 13.27
C SER A 303 -7.95 -19.70 13.73
N THR A 304 -7.78 -20.78 12.97
CA THR A 304 -6.74 -21.79 13.22
C THR A 304 -5.34 -21.20 13.14
N ARG A 305 -5.06 -20.35 12.15
CA ARG A 305 -3.78 -19.65 12.00
C ARG A 305 -3.46 -18.77 13.21
N ARG A 306 -4.46 -18.04 13.71
CA ARG A 306 -4.35 -17.21 14.91
C ARG A 306 -4.10 -18.05 16.15
N ASN A 307 -4.89 -19.11 16.36
CA ASN A 307 -4.79 -19.98 17.53
C ASN A 307 -3.45 -20.75 17.58
N LEU A 308 -2.86 -21.08 16.42
CA LEU A 308 -1.54 -21.69 16.32
C LEU A 308 -0.39 -20.67 16.44
N GLU A 309 -0.70 -19.38 16.55
CA GLU A 309 0.29 -18.30 16.67
C GLU A 309 1.43 -18.43 15.63
N ILE A 310 1.08 -18.71 14.38
CA ILE A 310 2.07 -19.08 13.34
C ILE A 310 3.05 -17.95 13.09
N THR A 311 2.55 -16.74 12.85
CA THR A 311 3.36 -15.55 12.52
C THR A 311 3.21 -14.40 13.51
N GLN A 312 2.14 -14.43 14.31
CA GLN A 312 1.81 -13.43 15.32
C GLN A 312 1.30 -14.12 16.58
N ALA A 313 1.67 -13.60 17.73
CA ALA A 313 1.17 -14.04 19.02
C ALA A 313 -0.27 -13.54 19.28
N LEU A 314 -1.02 -14.23 20.11
CA LEU A 314 -2.37 -13.79 20.55
C LEU A 314 -2.33 -12.46 21.30
N SER A 315 -1.22 -12.16 21.98
CA SER A 315 -0.96 -10.88 22.63
C SER A 315 -0.70 -9.72 21.66
N GLY A 316 -0.59 -10.02 20.37
CA GLY A 316 -0.18 -9.08 19.31
C GLY A 316 1.33 -9.09 19.07
N GLY A 317 1.71 -8.74 17.85
CA GLY A 317 3.11 -8.69 17.43
C GLY A 317 3.68 -10.07 17.07
N ARG A 318 4.99 -10.08 16.74
CA ARG A 318 5.71 -11.29 16.29
C ARG A 318 6.27 -12.11 17.44
N GLU A 319 6.66 -11.44 18.51
CA GLU A 319 7.26 -12.09 19.69
C GLU A 319 6.28 -13.07 20.32
N GLY A 320 6.75 -14.27 20.67
CA GLY A 320 5.88 -15.36 21.15
C GLY A 320 5.33 -16.27 20.05
N SER A 321 5.42 -15.89 18.77
CA SER A 321 4.92 -16.73 17.66
C SER A 321 5.88 -17.86 17.30
N LEU A 322 5.35 -18.88 16.59
CA LEU A 322 6.15 -19.96 16.02
C LEU A 322 7.28 -19.40 15.12
N LEU A 323 6.95 -18.39 14.29
CA LEU A 323 7.94 -17.75 13.44
C LEU A 323 9.08 -17.12 14.25
N ALA A 324 8.78 -16.42 15.33
CA ALA A 324 9.81 -15.83 16.20
C ALA A 324 10.69 -16.90 16.87
N ALA A 325 10.09 -17.99 17.30
CA ALA A 325 10.80 -19.09 17.96
C ALA A 325 11.85 -19.75 17.04
N VAL A 326 11.55 -19.89 15.74
CA VAL A 326 12.42 -20.57 14.77
C VAL A 326 13.29 -19.65 13.92
N ASP A 327 13.03 -18.34 13.90
CA ASP A 327 13.77 -17.40 13.05
C ASP A 327 15.20 -17.19 13.56
N ARG A 328 16.14 -17.71 12.76
CA ARG A 328 17.59 -17.51 12.93
C ARG A 328 18.22 -16.99 11.64
N THR A 329 17.40 -16.37 10.79
CA THR A 329 17.86 -15.85 9.51
C THR A 329 18.76 -14.63 9.69
N MET A 330 19.78 -14.52 8.84
CA MET A 330 20.78 -13.46 8.88
C MET A 330 20.44 -12.30 7.95
N THR A 331 19.53 -12.50 6.98
CA THR A 331 19.19 -11.51 5.97
C THR A 331 17.68 -11.24 5.94
N ALA A 332 17.32 -10.05 5.51
CA ALA A 332 15.93 -9.68 5.29
C ALA A 332 15.21 -10.62 4.29
N ALA A 333 15.87 -10.94 3.18
CA ALA A 333 15.35 -11.89 2.18
C ALA A 333 15.13 -13.29 2.77
N GLY A 334 16.07 -13.77 3.60
CA GLY A 334 15.94 -15.05 4.31
C GLY A 334 14.77 -15.05 5.28
N ALA A 335 14.56 -13.96 6.02
CA ALA A 335 13.43 -13.82 6.94
C ALA A 335 12.08 -13.86 6.20
N ARG A 336 11.95 -13.10 5.10
CA ARG A 336 10.75 -13.12 4.26
C ARG A 336 10.49 -14.53 3.67
N LEU A 337 11.52 -15.22 3.22
CA LEU A 337 11.39 -16.59 2.72
C LEU A 337 10.94 -17.57 3.81
N LEU A 338 11.50 -17.45 5.01
CA LEU A 338 11.12 -18.29 6.16
C LEU A 338 9.67 -18.06 6.54
N GLU A 339 9.25 -16.79 6.70
CA GLU A 339 7.87 -16.41 7.00
C GLU A 339 6.90 -16.98 5.96
N ARG A 340 7.20 -16.84 4.67
CA ARG A 340 6.39 -17.40 3.58
C ARG A 340 6.27 -18.93 3.67
N ARG A 341 7.35 -19.63 3.96
CA ARG A 341 7.37 -21.10 4.06
C ARG A 341 6.58 -21.62 5.27
N ILE A 342 6.65 -20.93 6.39
CA ILE A 342 5.89 -21.27 7.61
C ILE A 342 4.42 -20.95 7.43
N SER A 343 4.11 -19.78 6.83
CA SER A 343 2.73 -19.37 6.56
C SER A 343 2.04 -20.25 5.52
N SER A 344 2.81 -20.86 4.61
CA SER A 344 2.28 -21.65 3.49
C SER A 344 3.04 -22.98 3.36
N PRO A 345 2.83 -23.94 4.28
CA PRO A 345 3.45 -25.26 4.22
C PRO A 345 3.03 -25.97 2.92
N SER A 346 4.01 -26.47 2.17
CA SER A 346 3.76 -27.16 0.88
C SER A 346 3.05 -28.51 1.12
N ARG A 347 2.16 -28.87 0.20
CA ARG A 347 1.57 -30.22 0.09
C ARG A 347 2.28 -31.07 -0.95
N ASP A 348 3.10 -30.45 -1.81
CA ASP A 348 3.85 -31.17 -2.84
C ASP A 348 5.06 -31.88 -2.23
N LEU A 349 5.04 -33.22 -2.30
CA LEU A 349 6.10 -34.09 -1.74
C LEU A 349 7.47 -33.83 -2.38
N ALA A 350 7.51 -33.55 -3.68
CA ALA A 350 8.76 -33.27 -4.39
C ALA A 350 9.40 -31.99 -3.86
N THR A 351 8.60 -30.93 -3.73
CA THR A 351 9.04 -29.65 -3.14
C THR A 351 9.50 -29.82 -1.69
N ILE A 352 8.76 -30.59 -0.87
CA ILE A 352 9.14 -30.85 0.53
C ILE A 352 10.50 -31.56 0.59
N LYS A 353 10.67 -32.63 -0.17
CA LYS A 353 11.92 -33.37 -0.23
C LYS A 353 13.10 -32.50 -0.69
N ALA A 354 12.94 -31.76 -1.77
CA ALA A 354 13.97 -30.85 -2.27
C ALA A 354 14.38 -29.78 -1.24
N ARG A 355 13.41 -29.20 -0.52
CA ARG A 355 13.72 -28.26 0.56
C ARG A 355 14.44 -28.88 1.72
N LEU A 356 14.08 -30.12 2.12
CA LEU A 356 14.77 -30.86 3.19
C LEU A 356 16.16 -31.27 2.79
N GLU A 357 16.37 -31.68 1.53
CA GLU A 357 17.70 -32.00 0.99
C GLU A 357 18.62 -30.78 0.98
N ALA A 358 18.10 -29.59 0.56
CA ALA A 358 18.87 -28.37 0.62
C ALA A 358 19.28 -27.98 2.05
N VAL A 359 18.39 -28.16 3.03
CA VAL A 359 18.73 -27.96 4.45
C VAL A 359 19.80 -28.95 4.90
N ARG A 360 19.67 -30.26 4.58
CA ARG A 360 20.63 -31.28 4.91
C ARG A 360 22.01 -31.01 4.30
N PHE A 361 22.02 -30.59 3.02
CA PHE A 361 23.25 -30.20 2.34
C PHE A 361 24.01 -29.10 3.10
N LEU A 362 23.29 -27.99 3.45
CA LEU A 362 23.90 -26.89 4.17
C LEU A 362 24.28 -27.24 5.62
N LEU A 363 23.59 -28.15 6.27
CA LEU A 363 23.98 -28.66 7.59
C LEU A 363 25.34 -29.40 7.53
N ASN A 364 25.56 -30.18 6.49
CA ASN A 364 26.79 -30.94 6.28
C ASN A 364 27.93 -30.07 5.71
N ALA A 365 27.64 -28.95 5.06
CA ALA A 365 28.63 -28.05 4.46
C ALA A 365 28.90 -26.83 5.34
N ALA A 366 29.50 -27.02 6.51
CA ALA A 366 29.72 -26.00 7.53
C ALA A 366 30.49 -24.78 6.98
N ALA A 367 31.59 -25.01 6.26
CA ALA A 367 32.39 -23.92 5.70
C ALA A 367 31.64 -23.09 4.68
N LEU A 368 30.80 -23.70 3.82
CA LEU A 368 29.93 -22.99 2.87
C LEU A 368 28.88 -22.20 3.61
N ARG A 369 28.25 -22.76 4.63
CA ARG A 369 27.25 -22.09 5.45
C ARG A 369 27.79 -20.83 6.11
N GLU A 370 28.98 -20.91 6.71
CA GLU A 370 29.63 -19.73 7.33
C GLU A 370 30.03 -18.67 6.30
N ALA A 371 30.53 -19.08 5.12
CA ALA A 371 30.82 -18.15 4.04
C ALA A 371 29.57 -17.41 3.53
N LEU A 372 28.43 -18.10 3.41
CA LEU A 372 27.17 -17.52 3.03
C LEU A 372 26.64 -16.53 4.11
N ARG A 373 26.76 -16.90 5.39
CA ARG A 373 26.38 -16.02 6.50
C ARG A 373 27.23 -14.76 6.54
N ALA A 374 28.53 -14.86 6.37
CA ALA A 374 29.43 -13.72 6.34
C ALA A 374 29.12 -12.74 5.19
N ARG A 375 28.73 -13.27 4.03
CA ARG A 375 28.30 -12.43 2.88
C ARG A 375 26.93 -11.79 3.12
N GLY A 376 26.00 -12.52 3.71
CA GLY A 376 24.67 -12.01 4.06
C GLY A 376 24.74 -10.83 5.05
N VAL A 377 25.60 -10.92 6.05
CA VAL A 377 25.80 -9.83 7.01
C VAL A 377 26.41 -8.57 6.39
N LYS A 378 27.25 -8.72 5.36
CA LYS A 378 27.87 -7.58 4.65
C LYS A 378 26.89 -6.83 3.73
N ILE A 379 25.73 -7.41 3.41
CA ILE A 379 24.70 -6.80 2.54
C ILE A 379 23.74 -5.90 3.35
N GLU A 380 23.64 -6.08 4.65
CA GLU A 380 22.89 -5.15 5.50
C GLU A 380 23.69 -3.86 5.62
N PRO A 381 23.12 -2.69 5.24
CA PRO A 381 23.77 -1.41 5.45
C PRO A 381 24.09 -1.25 6.95
N PRO A 382 25.24 -0.66 7.32
CA PRO A 382 25.52 -0.37 8.70
C PRO A 382 24.36 0.43 9.27
N LYS A 383 23.80 0.01 10.39
CA LYS A 383 22.90 0.83 11.17
C LYS A 383 23.68 2.08 11.48
N ASP A 384 23.25 3.23 10.98
CA ASP A 384 23.81 4.51 11.36
C ASP A 384 23.81 4.53 12.89
N GLY A 385 25.00 4.39 13.44
CA GLY A 385 25.22 4.45 14.86
C GLY A 385 24.78 5.82 15.31
N GLY A 386 23.68 5.88 16.04
CA GLY A 386 23.35 7.07 16.78
C GLY A 386 24.57 7.49 17.55
N GLY A 387 25.23 8.55 17.09
CA GLY A 387 26.29 9.21 17.79
C GLY A 387 25.73 9.73 19.11
N GLY A 388 25.75 8.92 20.13
CA GLY A 388 25.89 9.40 21.45
C GLY A 388 27.34 9.79 21.63
N ASP A 389 27.59 11.08 21.76
CA ASP A 389 28.56 11.51 22.79
C ASP A 389 28.72 13.03 22.84
N ARG A 390 28.51 13.53 24.02
CA ARG A 390 28.91 14.74 24.71
C ARG A 390 27.94 15.90 24.68
#